data_a49ec84ba3d419d21e073e7048a7b4ee
#
_entry.id   a49ec84ba3d419d21e073e7048a7b4ee
#
_cell.length_a   1.000
_cell.length_b   1.000
_cell.length_c   1.000
_cell.angle_alpha   90.00
_cell.angle_beta   90.00
_cell.angle_gamma   90.00
#
_symmetry.space_group_name_H-M   'P 1'
#
loop_
_entity.id
_entity.type
_entity.pdbx_description
1 polymer ?
#
loop_
_entity_poly.entity_id
_entity_poly.type
_entity_poly.pdbx_seq_one_letter_code
_entity_poly.pdbx_strand_id
1 'polypeptide(L)'
;MLNVESVVENKCGQLLMKAITFGASDIHLVPTSNHFNIHFRKYGKLFHAGNLPFEHGNRMISYFKFKSSLDISEKRKPQSGSFQKEVQNQLYSFRVSTLPSVFQKESLVIRVLLQNATHPISSLCFYQNSTEKLLNLVSNRQGLLLFCGATGSGKTTSMYSLINYCSDTLARHVISLEDPVESSQENLLQIQVNERAGVTYAAGLKAILRHSPDVIMIGEIRDQETANIAIEAALSGHLV
;
A
#
# COMPACT_ATOMS: atom_id res chain seq x y z
N MET A 1 11.67 37.37 5.42
CA MET A 1 12.18 36.34 4.49
C MET A 1 11.29 35.12 4.63
N LEU A 2 10.36 34.86 3.71
CA LEU A 2 9.63 33.60 3.66
C LEU A 2 10.66 32.51 3.34
N ASN A 3 10.80 31.58 4.26
CA ASN A 3 11.79 30.51 4.19
C ASN A 3 11.57 29.72 2.90
N VAL A 4 12.57 29.57 2.05
CA VAL A 4 12.47 28.86 0.75
C VAL A 4 11.98 27.42 0.95
N GLU A 5 12.26 26.80 2.09
CA GLU A 5 11.76 25.50 2.50
C GLU A 5 10.23 25.48 2.62
N SER A 6 9.61 26.52 3.16
CA SER A 6 8.15 26.61 3.30
C SER A 6 7.43 26.67 1.94
N VAL A 7 8.07 27.28 0.92
CA VAL A 7 7.49 27.41 -0.43
C VAL A 7 7.46 26.06 -1.16
N VAL A 8 8.54 25.26 -1.05
CA VAL A 8 8.60 23.92 -1.68
C VAL A 8 7.64 22.98 -0.98
N GLU A 9 7.60 22.99 0.34
CA GLU A 9 6.69 22.17 1.13
C GLU A 9 5.23 22.48 0.79
N ASN A 10 4.86 23.75 0.69
CA ASN A 10 3.51 24.17 0.30
C ASN A 10 3.15 23.68 -1.11
N LYS A 11 4.07 23.80 -2.08
CA LYS A 11 3.84 23.30 -3.45
C LYS A 11 3.68 21.77 -3.48
N CYS A 12 4.49 21.04 -2.72
CA CYS A 12 4.37 19.60 -2.58
C CYS A 12 3.04 19.22 -1.93
N GLY A 13 2.64 19.92 -0.86
CA GLY A 13 1.34 19.72 -0.22
C GLY A 13 0.17 19.99 -1.17
N GLN A 14 0.24 21.04 -1.97
CA GLN A 14 -0.78 21.35 -2.99
C GLN A 14 -0.85 20.28 -4.08
N LEU A 15 0.30 19.71 -4.49
CA LEU A 15 0.33 18.62 -5.47
C LEU A 15 -0.38 17.38 -4.91
N LEU A 16 -0.07 16.98 -3.67
CA LEU A 16 -0.72 15.85 -3.00
C LEU A 16 -2.24 16.10 -2.85
N MET A 17 -2.62 17.29 -2.41
CA MET A 17 -4.03 17.67 -2.27
C MET A 17 -4.78 17.58 -3.60
N LYS A 18 -4.21 18.13 -4.68
CA LYS A 18 -4.80 18.06 -6.03
C LYS A 18 -4.97 16.62 -6.50
N ALA A 19 -3.97 15.76 -6.26
CA ALA A 19 -4.04 14.36 -6.64
C ALA A 19 -5.13 13.62 -5.86
N ILE A 20 -5.23 13.84 -4.55
CA ILE A 20 -6.28 13.26 -3.69
C ILE A 20 -7.67 13.73 -4.16
N THR A 21 -7.88 15.03 -4.34
CA THR A 21 -9.16 15.58 -4.80
C THR A 21 -9.55 15.07 -6.19
N PHE A 22 -8.57 14.84 -7.07
CA PHE A 22 -8.79 14.23 -8.38
C PHE A 22 -9.16 12.74 -8.28
N GLY A 23 -8.82 12.08 -7.17
CA GLY A 23 -8.95 10.63 -6.97
C GLY A 23 -7.87 9.85 -7.70
N ALA A 24 -6.64 10.38 -7.73
CA ALA A 24 -5.50 9.72 -8.34
C ALA A 24 -4.99 8.56 -7.50
N SER A 25 -4.68 7.44 -8.13
CA SER A 25 -3.94 6.34 -7.51
C SER A 25 -2.44 6.59 -7.45
N ASP A 26 -1.89 7.29 -8.47
CA ASP A 26 -0.46 7.58 -8.53
C ASP A 26 -0.22 8.99 -9.12
N ILE A 27 0.85 9.64 -8.64
CA ILE A 27 1.38 10.90 -9.16
C ILE A 27 2.71 10.58 -9.84
N HIS A 28 2.89 11.02 -11.06
CA HIS A 28 4.12 10.84 -11.82
C HIS A 28 4.77 12.18 -12.10
N LEU A 29 6.04 12.36 -11.75
CA LEU A 29 6.90 13.44 -12.20
C LEU A 29 7.91 12.83 -13.21
N VAL A 30 7.71 13.11 -14.48
CA VAL A 30 8.50 12.50 -15.57
C VAL A 30 9.36 13.57 -16.21
N PRO A 31 10.70 13.47 -16.15
CA PRO A 31 11.58 14.42 -16.82
C PRO A 31 11.52 14.28 -18.33
N THR A 32 11.54 15.42 -19.02
CA THR A 32 11.70 15.55 -20.47
C THR A 32 13.06 16.18 -20.78
N SER A 33 13.28 16.67 -22.00
CA SER A 33 14.47 17.45 -22.35
C SER A 33 14.52 18.84 -21.66
N ASN A 34 13.35 19.45 -21.40
CA ASN A 34 13.28 20.86 -20.98
C ASN A 34 12.56 21.12 -19.66
N HIS A 35 11.76 20.17 -19.16
CA HIS A 35 10.92 20.34 -17.97
C HIS A 35 10.53 18.98 -17.39
N PHE A 36 9.77 18.98 -16.30
CA PHE A 36 9.06 17.80 -15.81
C PHE A 36 7.59 17.87 -16.20
N ASN A 37 7.06 16.77 -16.72
CA ASN A 37 5.62 16.58 -16.86
C ASN A 37 5.08 15.99 -15.56
N ILE A 38 3.93 16.51 -15.10
CA ILE A 38 3.14 15.93 -14.02
C ILE A 38 1.99 15.17 -14.64
N HIS A 39 1.82 13.92 -14.24
CA HIS A 39 0.64 13.13 -14.61
C HIS A 39 0.01 12.54 -13.34
N PHE A 40 -1.31 12.43 -13.35
CA PHE A 40 -2.09 11.67 -12.40
C PHE A 40 -2.61 10.40 -13.05
N ARG A 41 -2.47 9.28 -12.37
CA ARG A 41 -3.08 8.02 -12.79
C ARG A 41 -4.43 7.86 -12.10
N LYS A 42 -5.48 7.58 -12.86
CA LYS A 42 -6.81 7.27 -12.34
C LYS A 42 -7.47 6.23 -13.24
N TYR A 43 -8.05 5.18 -12.64
CA TYR A 43 -8.67 4.07 -13.39
C TYR A 43 -7.77 3.49 -14.49
N GLY A 44 -6.47 3.31 -14.18
CA GLY A 44 -5.48 2.78 -15.11
C GLY A 44 -4.98 3.75 -16.20
N LYS A 45 -5.61 4.94 -16.37
CA LYS A 45 -5.24 5.95 -17.37
C LYS A 45 -4.39 7.06 -16.76
N LEU A 46 -3.46 7.60 -17.57
CA LEU A 46 -2.67 8.77 -17.22
C LEU A 46 -3.34 10.05 -17.73
N PHE A 47 -3.46 11.03 -16.84
CA PHE A 47 -3.99 12.36 -17.14
C PHE A 47 -2.90 13.40 -16.93
N HIS A 48 -2.67 14.26 -17.90
CA HIS A 48 -1.72 15.36 -17.78
C HIS A 48 -2.25 16.37 -16.74
N ALA A 49 -1.42 16.69 -15.73
CA ALA A 49 -1.77 17.57 -14.63
C ALA A 49 -0.98 18.89 -14.62
N GLY A 50 0.02 19.02 -15.49
CA GLY A 50 0.81 20.23 -15.64
C GLY A 50 2.29 19.96 -15.89
N ASN A 51 3.05 21.05 -15.98
CA ASN A 51 4.50 21.03 -16.20
C ASN A 51 5.22 21.80 -15.10
N LEU A 52 6.47 21.41 -14.82
CA LEU A 52 7.34 22.08 -13.86
C LEU A 52 8.71 22.37 -14.49
N PRO A 53 9.26 23.57 -14.29
CA PRO A 53 10.67 23.83 -14.58
C PRO A 53 11.57 22.87 -13.82
N PHE A 54 12.75 22.53 -14.38
CA PHE A 54 13.68 21.58 -13.74
C PHE A 54 14.03 21.93 -12.30
N GLU A 55 14.26 23.21 -12.02
CA GLU A 55 14.60 23.65 -10.68
C GLU A 55 13.51 23.27 -9.67
N HIS A 56 12.25 23.54 -9.99
CA HIS A 56 11.12 23.20 -9.12
C HIS A 56 10.91 21.69 -9.01
N GLY A 57 10.99 20.96 -10.13
CA GLY A 57 10.85 19.50 -10.13
C GLY A 57 11.93 18.81 -9.28
N ASN A 58 13.18 19.21 -9.43
CA ASN A 58 14.28 18.67 -8.63
C ASN A 58 14.11 18.95 -7.13
N ARG A 59 13.70 20.16 -6.75
CA ARG A 59 13.41 20.52 -5.35
C ARG A 59 12.26 19.69 -4.77
N MET A 60 11.21 19.45 -5.55
CA MET A 60 10.09 18.60 -5.12
C MET A 60 10.52 17.14 -4.97
N ILE A 61 11.32 16.60 -5.88
CA ILE A 61 11.87 15.25 -5.76
C ILE A 61 12.73 15.12 -4.50
N SER A 62 13.63 16.08 -4.25
CA SER A 62 14.45 16.12 -3.03
C SER A 62 13.59 16.15 -1.76
N TYR A 63 12.52 16.95 -1.75
CA TYR A 63 11.59 17.01 -0.63
C TYR A 63 10.89 15.66 -0.38
N PHE A 64 10.38 15.00 -1.42
CA PHE A 64 9.73 13.71 -1.27
C PHE A 64 10.72 12.59 -0.88
N LYS A 65 11.96 12.65 -1.38
CA LYS A 65 13.03 11.75 -0.93
C LYS A 65 13.32 11.94 0.57
N PHE A 66 13.45 13.18 1.01
CA PHE A 66 13.63 13.51 2.44
C PHE A 66 12.49 12.96 3.31
N LYS A 67 11.23 13.23 2.93
CA LYS A 67 10.05 12.75 3.67
C LYS A 67 9.96 11.22 3.71
N SER A 68 10.52 10.53 2.73
CA SER A 68 10.50 9.07 2.62
C SER A 68 11.78 8.40 3.13
N SER A 69 12.67 9.14 3.80
CA SER A 69 13.97 8.67 4.32
C SER A 69 14.88 8.06 3.24
N LEU A 70 14.82 8.61 2.01
CA LEU A 70 15.66 8.23 0.89
C LEU A 70 16.92 9.11 0.82
N ASP A 71 17.98 8.61 0.21
CA ASP A 71 19.21 9.36 -0.02
C ASP A 71 18.99 10.44 -1.10
N ILE A 72 19.01 11.72 -0.68
CA ILE A 72 18.80 12.85 -1.57
C ILE A 72 19.95 13.04 -2.56
N SER A 73 21.16 12.63 -2.19
CA SER A 73 22.38 12.81 -2.98
C SER A 73 22.52 11.76 -4.09
N GLU A 74 22.05 10.53 -3.85
CA GLU A 74 22.10 9.44 -4.83
C GLU A 74 20.98 9.59 -5.86
N LYS A 75 21.36 9.81 -7.12
CA LYS A 75 20.44 10.03 -8.26
C LYS A 75 20.55 9.00 -9.37
N ARG A 76 21.47 8.04 -9.22
CA ARG A 76 21.80 7.05 -10.25
C ARG A 76 21.24 5.67 -9.96
N LYS A 77 20.71 5.46 -8.75
CA LYS A 77 20.14 4.18 -8.33
C LYS A 77 18.64 4.33 -8.07
N PRO A 78 17.85 3.30 -8.40
CA PRO A 78 16.46 3.24 -7.96
C PRO A 78 16.38 3.30 -6.44
N GLN A 79 15.40 4.04 -5.93
CA GLN A 79 15.13 4.11 -4.50
C GLN A 79 13.62 4.02 -4.27
N SER A 80 13.23 3.41 -3.15
CA SER A 80 11.83 3.32 -2.74
C SER A 80 11.71 3.53 -1.23
N GLY A 81 10.68 4.24 -0.81
CA GLY A 81 10.38 4.53 0.58
C GLY A 81 8.94 4.98 0.74
N SER A 82 8.57 5.39 1.94
CA SER A 82 7.21 5.83 2.21
C SER A 82 7.17 6.89 3.30
N PHE A 83 6.09 7.67 3.33
CA PHE A 83 5.76 8.56 4.43
C PHE A 83 4.25 8.62 4.61
N GLN A 84 3.81 9.05 5.80
CA GLN A 84 2.40 9.28 6.08
C GLN A 84 2.14 10.78 6.26
N LYS A 85 0.96 11.21 5.87
CA LYS A 85 0.50 12.58 6.08
C LYS A 85 -1.01 12.62 6.23
N GLU A 86 -1.48 13.38 7.19
CA GLU A 86 -2.89 13.70 7.33
C GLU A 86 -3.28 14.80 6.32
N VAL A 87 -4.35 14.55 5.57
CA VAL A 87 -4.91 15.46 4.59
C VAL A 87 -6.44 15.43 4.73
N GLN A 88 -7.06 16.59 5.02
CA GLN A 88 -8.51 16.69 5.23
C GLN A 88 -9.07 15.72 6.29
N ASN A 89 -8.38 15.61 7.43
CA ASN A 89 -8.73 14.71 8.54
C ASN A 89 -8.74 13.22 8.15
N GLN A 90 -8.03 12.86 7.08
CA GLN A 90 -7.82 11.48 6.67
C GLN A 90 -6.32 11.20 6.57
N LEU A 91 -5.88 10.07 7.10
CA LEU A 91 -4.50 9.64 7.03
C LEU A 91 -4.23 8.98 5.69
N TYR A 92 -3.22 9.46 4.99
CA TYR A 92 -2.72 8.89 3.74
C TYR A 92 -1.31 8.36 3.92
N SER A 93 -1.03 7.22 3.34
CA SER A 93 0.33 6.71 3.11
C SER A 93 0.73 6.99 1.66
N PHE A 94 1.93 7.50 1.48
CA PHE A 94 2.51 7.82 0.18
C PHE A 94 3.74 6.94 -0.03
N ARG A 95 3.67 6.00 -0.99
CA ARG A 95 4.84 5.22 -1.40
C ARG A 95 5.55 5.95 -2.53
N VAL A 96 6.81 6.27 -2.29
CA VAL A 96 7.65 7.05 -3.20
C VAL A 96 8.66 6.12 -3.85
N SER A 97 8.77 6.20 -5.17
CA SER A 97 9.79 5.50 -5.94
C SER A 97 10.47 6.44 -6.92
N THR A 98 11.80 6.39 -6.98
CA THR A 98 12.60 7.16 -7.95
C THR A 98 13.36 6.25 -8.88
N LEU A 99 13.49 6.67 -10.13
CA LEU A 99 14.30 6.01 -11.15
C LEU A 99 15.15 7.03 -11.89
N PRO A 100 16.44 6.73 -12.17
CA PRO A 100 17.25 7.56 -13.05
C PRO A 100 16.70 7.54 -14.47
N SER A 101 16.74 8.66 -15.16
CA SER A 101 16.34 8.77 -16.56
C SER A 101 17.54 9.11 -17.48
N VAL A 102 17.36 8.93 -18.78
CA VAL A 102 18.34 9.28 -19.82
C VAL A 102 18.68 10.78 -19.85
N PHE A 103 17.84 11.63 -19.26
CA PHE A 103 18.07 13.07 -19.17
C PHE A 103 18.93 13.48 -17.98
N GLN A 104 19.62 12.54 -17.31
CA GLN A 104 20.39 12.79 -16.08
C GLN A 104 19.55 13.42 -14.96
N LYS A 105 18.28 13.15 -14.96
CA LYS A 105 17.29 13.54 -13.94
C LYS A 105 16.61 12.31 -13.39
N GLU A 106 16.11 12.41 -12.18
CA GLU A 106 15.27 11.34 -11.61
C GLU A 106 13.82 11.54 -12.03
N SER A 107 13.14 10.46 -12.38
CA SER A 107 11.67 10.42 -12.35
C SER A 107 11.20 10.07 -10.94
N LEU A 108 10.00 10.49 -10.61
CA LEU A 108 9.37 10.19 -9.31
C LEU A 108 7.96 9.67 -9.55
N VAL A 109 7.61 8.61 -8.84
CA VAL A 109 6.23 8.13 -8.74
C VAL A 109 5.84 8.12 -7.26
N ILE A 110 4.67 8.67 -6.97
CA ILE A 110 4.08 8.63 -5.62
C ILE A 110 2.74 7.91 -5.73
N ARG A 111 2.64 6.74 -5.12
CA ARG A 111 1.36 6.04 -4.95
C ARG A 111 0.63 6.60 -3.74
N VAL A 112 -0.65 6.91 -3.92
CA VAL A 112 -1.53 7.49 -2.90
C VAL A 112 -2.40 6.38 -2.33
N LEU A 113 -2.26 6.12 -1.03
CA LEU A 113 -3.00 5.08 -0.33
C LEU A 113 -3.76 5.72 0.85
N LEU A 114 -5.08 5.66 0.82
CA LEU A 114 -5.89 6.07 1.97
C LEU A 114 -5.73 5.03 3.08
N GLN A 115 -5.38 5.48 4.28
CA GLN A 115 -5.24 4.62 5.45
C GLN A 115 -6.57 4.52 6.20
N ASN A 116 -6.74 3.42 6.95
CA ASN A 116 -7.92 3.21 7.81
C ASN A 116 -9.28 3.26 7.09
N ALA A 117 -9.29 3.11 5.76
CA ALA A 117 -10.53 2.98 5.01
C ALA A 117 -11.07 1.56 5.21
N THR A 118 -11.83 1.35 6.28
CA THR A 118 -12.58 0.10 6.48
C THR A 118 -13.88 0.19 5.68
N HIS A 119 -14.05 -0.69 4.73
CA HIS A 119 -15.30 -0.83 3.98
C HIS A 119 -16.02 -2.08 4.49
N PRO A 120 -17.26 -1.98 4.98
CA PRO A 120 -18.01 -3.18 5.32
C PRO A 120 -18.19 -4.05 4.07
N ILE A 121 -18.04 -5.38 4.22
CA ILE A 121 -18.10 -6.30 3.07
C ILE A 121 -19.40 -6.16 2.26
N SER A 122 -20.48 -5.75 2.91
CA SER A 122 -21.78 -5.47 2.27
C SER A 122 -21.72 -4.35 1.23
N SER A 123 -20.82 -3.38 1.40
CA SER A 123 -20.64 -2.28 0.43
C SER A 123 -19.72 -2.66 -0.75
N LEU A 124 -19.00 -3.76 -0.65
CA LEU A 124 -18.04 -4.21 -1.67
C LEU A 124 -18.62 -5.26 -2.62
N CYS A 125 -19.65 -5.98 -2.19
CA CYS A 125 -20.27 -7.02 -2.99
C CYS A 125 -21.39 -6.45 -3.86
N PHE A 126 -21.37 -6.78 -5.15
CA PHE A 126 -22.43 -6.39 -6.08
C PHE A 126 -23.76 -7.11 -5.79
N TYR A 127 -23.70 -8.35 -5.35
CA TYR A 127 -24.88 -9.13 -4.98
C TYR A 127 -24.91 -9.38 -3.47
N GLN A 128 -26.04 -9.12 -2.83
CA GLN A 128 -26.23 -9.33 -1.38
C GLN A 128 -25.95 -10.77 -0.95
N ASN A 129 -26.38 -11.76 -1.74
CA ASN A 129 -26.13 -13.18 -1.50
C ASN A 129 -24.61 -13.52 -1.46
N SER A 130 -23.77 -12.74 -2.17
CA SER A 130 -22.31 -12.91 -2.11
C SER A 130 -21.72 -12.46 -0.78
N THR A 131 -22.28 -11.40 -0.18
CA THR A 131 -21.89 -10.95 1.16
C THR A 131 -22.14 -12.04 2.20
N GLU A 132 -23.36 -12.61 2.22
CA GLU A 132 -23.72 -13.67 3.17
C GLU A 132 -22.82 -14.90 3.02
N LYS A 133 -22.55 -15.31 1.78
CA LYS A 133 -21.64 -16.44 1.50
C LYS A 133 -20.23 -16.19 2.01
N LEU A 134 -19.68 -14.99 1.78
CA LEU A 134 -18.35 -14.63 2.26
C LEU A 134 -18.28 -14.58 3.78
N LEU A 135 -19.28 -13.99 4.43
CA LEU A 135 -19.35 -13.97 5.89
C LEU A 135 -19.47 -15.36 6.48
N ASN A 136 -20.26 -16.26 5.86
CA ASN A 136 -20.35 -17.66 6.28
C ASN A 136 -19.01 -18.39 6.11
N LEU A 137 -18.28 -18.16 5.01
CA LEU A 137 -16.96 -18.76 4.80
C LEU A 137 -15.95 -18.34 5.87
N VAL A 138 -15.86 -17.04 6.20
CA VAL A 138 -14.93 -16.57 7.21
C VAL A 138 -15.38 -16.85 8.65
N SER A 139 -16.62 -17.29 8.84
CA SER A 139 -17.12 -17.76 10.15
C SER A 139 -16.62 -19.16 10.49
N ASN A 140 -16.13 -19.94 9.53
CA ASN A 140 -15.50 -21.23 9.81
C ASN A 140 -14.24 -21.04 10.66
N ARG A 141 -13.92 -22.03 11.47
CA ARG A 141 -12.76 -21.98 12.35
C ARG A 141 -11.45 -22.25 11.60
N GLN A 142 -11.50 -22.98 10.52
CA GLN A 142 -10.34 -23.37 9.73
C GLN A 142 -10.69 -23.45 8.24
N GLY A 143 -9.68 -23.35 7.41
CA GLY A 143 -9.80 -23.45 5.96
C GLY A 143 -8.90 -22.48 5.22
N LEU A 144 -8.90 -22.57 3.89
CA LEU A 144 -8.12 -21.71 3.02
C LEU A 144 -9.05 -20.94 2.07
N LEU A 145 -8.96 -19.61 2.09
CA LEU A 145 -9.66 -18.71 1.19
C LEU A 145 -8.66 -18.03 0.25
N LEU A 146 -8.80 -18.25 -1.04
CA LEU A 146 -7.91 -17.67 -2.05
C LEU A 146 -8.60 -16.52 -2.81
N PHE A 147 -7.96 -15.34 -2.78
CA PHE A 147 -8.38 -14.17 -3.55
C PHE A 147 -7.52 -14.01 -4.80
N CYS A 148 -8.08 -14.34 -5.95
CA CYS A 148 -7.41 -14.26 -7.24
C CYS A 148 -7.98 -13.14 -8.10
N GLY A 149 -7.13 -12.45 -8.86
CA GLY A 149 -7.56 -11.40 -9.77
C GLY A 149 -6.44 -10.43 -10.13
N ALA A 150 -6.67 -9.56 -11.10
CA ALA A 150 -5.71 -8.55 -11.54
C ALA A 150 -5.41 -7.51 -10.44
N THR A 151 -4.30 -6.78 -10.57
CA THR A 151 -4.01 -5.61 -9.73
C THR A 151 -5.13 -4.58 -9.85
N GLY A 152 -5.59 -4.04 -8.71
CA GLY A 152 -6.67 -3.07 -8.67
C GLY A 152 -8.09 -3.67 -8.77
N SER A 153 -8.24 -5.01 -8.72
CA SER A 153 -9.55 -5.68 -8.72
C SER A 153 -10.26 -5.67 -7.36
N GLY A 154 -9.65 -5.11 -6.32
CA GLY A 154 -10.22 -5.03 -4.98
C GLY A 154 -9.89 -6.20 -4.05
N LYS A 155 -8.92 -7.08 -4.40
CA LYS A 155 -8.50 -8.21 -3.54
C LYS A 155 -8.18 -7.78 -2.12
N THR A 156 -7.21 -6.89 -1.97
CA THR A 156 -6.75 -6.40 -0.67
C THR A 156 -7.87 -5.72 0.10
N THR A 157 -8.68 -4.90 -0.57
CA THR A 157 -9.85 -4.24 0.04
C THR A 157 -10.85 -5.25 0.59
N SER A 158 -11.14 -6.32 -0.17
CA SER A 158 -12.04 -7.40 0.27
C SER A 158 -11.44 -8.20 1.43
N MET A 159 -10.14 -8.51 1.37
CA MET A 159 -9.44 -9.21 2.45
C MET A 159 -9.48 -8.41 3.75
N TYR A 160 -9.10 -7.10 3.71
CA TYR A 160 -9.18 -6.24 4.90
C TYR A 160 -10.59 -6.13 5.47
N SER A 161 -11.60 -6.04 4.63
CA SER A 161 -13.00 -6.02 5.05
C SER A 161 -13.39 -7.28 5.83
N LEU A 162 -12.95 -8.45 5.36
CA LEU A 162 -13.25 -9.74 6.00
C LEU A 162 -12.44 -9.96 7.27
N ILE A 163 -11.14 -9.63 7.29
CA ILE A 163 -10.34 -9.80 8.51
C ILE A 163 -10.75 -8.83 9.62
N ASN A 164 -11.20 -7.62 9.27
CA ASN A 164 -11.78 -6.70 10.24
C ASN A 164 -13.11 -7.26 10.81
N TYR A 165 -13.94 -7.87 9.98
CA TYR A 165 -15.12 -8.58 10.47
C TYR A 165 -14.74 -9.72 11.42
N CYS A 166 -13.69 -10.49 11.10
CA CYS A 166 -13.20 -11.55 11.97
C CYS A 166 -12.71 -11.01 13.33
N SER A 167 -11.99 -9.91 13.32
CA SER A 167 -11.50 -9.26 14.55
C SER A 167 -12.62 -8.61 15.35
N ASP A 168 -13.39 -7.72 14.71
CA ASP A 168 -14.34 -6.84 15.41
C ASP A 168 -15.64 -7.55 15.79
N THR A 169 -16.13 -8.45 14.92
CA THR A 169 -17.44 -9.09 15.11
C THR A 169 -17.31 -10.48 15.69
N LEU A 170 -16.32 -11.25 15.23
CA LEU A 170 -16.13 -12.63 15.70
C LEU A 170 -15.15 -12.72 16.86
N ALA A 171 -14.55 -11.61 17.29
CA ALA A 171 -13.55 -11.50 18.36
C ALA A 171 -12.38 -12.49 18.20
N ARG A 172 -11.90 -12.67 16.95
CA ARG A 172 -10.80 -13.58 16.61
C ARG A 172 -9.45 -12.87 16.63
N HIS A 173 -8.42 -13.60 17.04
CA HIS A 173 -7.04 -13.12 16.94
C HIS A 173 -6.57 -13.22 15.49
N VAL A 174 -6.47 -12.06 14.83
CA VAL A 174 -6.09 -11.96 13.41
C VAL A 174 -4.65 -11.48 13.31
N ILE A 175 -3.83 -12.20 12.54
CA ILE A 175 -2.45 -11.79 12.23
C ILE A 175 -2.30 -11.71 10.72
N SER A 176 -1.73 -10.62 10.21
CA SER A 176 -1.39 -10.48 8.80
C SER A 176 0.12 -10.48 8.54
N LEU A 177 0.51 -10.97 7.37
CA LEU A 177 1.88 -10.92 6.85
C LEU A 177 1.86 -10.35 5.44
N GLU A 178 2.49 -9.18 5.26
CA GLU A 178 2.30 -8.34 4.07
C GLU A 178 3.63 -7.77 3.56
N ASP A 179 3.71 -7.47 2.25
CA ASP A 179 4.88 -6.87 1.61
C ASP A 179 4.48 -5.75 0.61
N PRO A 180 4.45 -4.51 1.10
CA PRO A 180 4.39 -4.07 2.50
C PRO A 180 2.94 -3.98 3.00
N VAL A 181 2.74 -3.69 4.31
CA VAL A 181 1.44 -3.37 4.87
C VAL A 181 0.82 -2.19 4.11
N GLU A 182 -0.38 -2.37 3.58
CA GLU A 182 -1.06 -1.32 2.78
C GLU A 182 -1.80 -0.31 3.65
N SER A 183 -2.43 -0.78 4.72
CA SER A 183 -3.20 0.05 5.66
C SER A 183 -2.99 -0.45 7.07
N SER A 184 -2.59 0.44 7.98
CA SER A 184 -2.45 0.10 9.40
C SER A 184 -3.82 -0.10 10.04
N GLN A 185 -3.97 -1.18 10.80
CA GLN A 185 -5.21 -1.53 11.52
C GLN A 185 -4.87 -1.73 13.00
N GLU A 186 -5.51 -0.99 13.88
CA GLU A 186 -5.22 -1.05 15.33
C GLU A 186 -5.71 -2.35 15.99
N ASN A 187 -6.68 -3.01 15.38
CA ASN A 187 -7.31 -4.24 15.86
C ASN A 187 -6.63 -5.53 15.36
N LEU A 188 -5.55 -5.42 14.59
CA LEU A 188 -4.82 -6.55 14.01
C LEU A 188 -3.34 -6.53 14.40
N LEU A 189 -2.74 -7.70 14.52
CA LEU A 189 -1.27 -7.80 14.53
C LEU A 189 -0.79 -7.89 13.08
N GLN A 190 -0.17 -6.82 12.58
CA GLN A 190 0.33 -6.75 11.22
C GLN A 190 1.85 -6.89 11.19
N ILE A 191 2.35 -7.81 10.40
CA ILE A 191 3.78 -8.08 10.20
C ILE A 191 4.15 -7.71 8.78
N GLN A 192 5.15 -6.87 8.65
CA GLN A 192 5.70 -6.54 7.34
C GLN A 192 6.91 -7.40 7.02
N VAL A 193 6.95 -7.97 5.83
CA VAL A 193 8.11 -8.66 5.29
C VAL A 193 9.33 -7.74 5.30
N ASN A 194 10.45 -8.24 5.77
CA ASN A 194 11.74 -7.56 5.77
C ASN A 194 12.85 -8.58 5.55
N GLU A 195 13.18 -8.83 4.30
CA GLU A 195 14.19 -9.82 3.93
C GLU A 195 15.57 -9.54 4.55
N ARG A 196 15.93 -8.25 4.74
CA ARG A 196 17.20 -7.86 5.37
C ARG A 196 17.26 -8.27 6.85
N ALA A 197 16.12 -8.31 7.51
CA ALA A 197 15.98 -8.78 8.89
C ALA A 197 15.66 -10.28 9.00
N GLY A 198 15.61 -11.01 7.87
CA GLY A 198 15.25 -12.42 7.82
C GLY A 198 13.74 -12.70 7.94
N VAL A 199 12.89 -11.67 7.92
CA VAL A 199 11.43 -11.82 7.94
C VAL A 199 10.95 -12.00 6.50
N THR A 200 11.07 -13.21 5.96
CA THR A 200 10.48 -13.63 4.68
C THR A 200 9.03 -14.07 4.91
N TYR A 201 8.26 -14.30 3.82
CA TYR A 201 6.92 -14.88 3.94
C TYR A 201 6.95 -16.24 4.66
N ALA A 202 7.84 -17.14 4.28
CA ALA A 202 7.96 -18.46 4.89
C ALA A 202 8.37 -18.39 6.38
N ALA A 203 9.40 -17.59 6.70
CA ALA A 203 9.88 -17.44 8.08
C ALA A 203 8.82 -16.74 8.95
N GLY A 204 8.19 -15.68 8.44
CA GLY A 204 7.14 -14.95 9.13
C GLY A 204 5.93 -15.82 9.42
N LEU A 205 5.47 -16.61 8.44
CA LEU A 205 4.32 -17.50 8.60
C LEU A 205 4.60 -18.61 9.64
N LYS A 206 5.80 -19.22 9.61
CA LYS A 206 6.24 -20.18 10.65
C LYS A 206 6.26 -19.54 12.06
N ALA A 207 6.60 -18.25 12.16
CA ALA A 207 6.58 -17.53 13.42
C ALA A 207 5.15 -17.24 13.89
N ILE A 208 4.26 -16.80 12.99
CA ILE A 208 2.86 -16.50 13.24
C ILE A 208 2.15 -17.69 13.90
N LEU A 209 2.38 -18.91 13.42
CA LEU A 209 1.76 -20.14 13.97
C LEU A 209 2.07 -20.36 15.48
N ARG A 210 3.11 -19.73 16.01
CA ARG A 210 3.44 -19.77 17.45
C ARG A 210 2.79 -18.66 18.26
N HIS A 211 2.04 -17.76 17.61
CA HIS A 211 1.33 -16.66 18.25
C HIS A 211 -0.17 -16.93 18.46
N SER A 212 -0.58 -18.20 18.35
CA SER A 212 -1.98 -18.64 18.55
C SER A 212 -2.99 -17.82 17.75
N PRO A 213 -2.82 -17.66 16.42
CA PRO A 213 -3.77 -16.95 15.59
C PRO A 213 -5.03 -17.80 15.37
N ASP A 214 -6.20 -17.17 15.28
CA ASP A 214 -7.41 -17.79 14.75
C ASP A 214 -7.49 -17.62 13.23
N VAL A 215 -7.02 -16.45 12.74
CA VAL A 215 -7.05 -16.08 11.33
C VAL A 215 -5.68 -15.56 10.92
N ILE A 216 -5.19 -16.04 9.79
CA ILE A 216 -3.92 -15.62 9.20
C ILE A 216 -4.18 -15.02 7.81
N MET A 217 -3.86 -13.76 7.60
CA MET A 217 -3.89 -13.14 6.29
C MET A 217 -2.49 -13.13 5.69
N ILE A 218 -2.32 -13.70 4.50
CA ILE A 218 -1.08 -13.66 3.73
C ILE A 218 -1.30 -12.70 2.55
N GLY A 219 -0.52 -11.64 2.47
CA GLY A 219 -0.69 -10.60 1.44
C GLY A 219 -0.59 -11.14 0.03
N GLU A 220 0.34 -12.05 -0.20
CA GLU A 220 0.47 -12.79 -1.47
C GLU A 220 1.29 -14.07 -1.30
N ILE A 221 1.09 -15.01 -2.21
CA ILE A 221 1.85 -16.27 -2.30
C ILE A 221 2.63 -16.23 -3.62
N ARG A 222 3.96 -16.16 -3.52
CA ARG A 222 4.87 -16.08 -4.68
C ARG A 222 5.64 -17.36 -4.94
N ASP A 223 5.75 -18.23 -3.96
CA ASP A 223 6.58 -19.43 -3.99
C ASP A 223 5.88 -20.63 -3.38
N GLN A 224 6.43 -21.82 -3.67
CA GLN A 224 5.88 -23.08 -3.23
C GLN A 224 6.01 -23.29 -1.72
N GLU A 225 7.09 -22.77 -1.09
CA GLU A 225 7.29 -22.92 0.36
C GLU A 225 6.19 -22.20 1.12
N THR A 226 5.91 -20.94 0.77
CA THR A 226 4.82 -20.15 1.37
C THR A 226 3.46 -20.81 1.14
N ALA A 227 3.20 -21.34 -0.07
CA ALA A 227 1.97 -22.05 -0.37
C ALA A 227 1.78 -23.31 0.50
N ASN A 228 2.82 -24.10 0.68
CA ASN A 228 2.76 -25.31 1.50
C ASN A 228 2.47 -24.97 2.97
N ILE A 229 3.15 -23.97 3.52
CA ILE A 229 2.93 -23.55 4.91
C ILE A 229 1.51 -22.99 5.11
N ALA A 230 0.97 -22.25 4.13
CA ALA A 230 -0.41 -21.76 4.18
C ALA A 230 -1.43 -22.91 4.20
N ILE A 231 -1.21 -23.93 3.37
CA ILE A 231 -2.06 -25.14 3.34
C ILE A 231 -1.96 -25.91 4.67
N GLU A 232 -0.75 -26.12 5.19
CA GLU A 232 -0.53 -26.78 6.48
C GLU A 232 -1.22 -26.03 7.63
N ALA A 233 -1.12 -24.70 7.64
CA ALA A 233 -1.80 -23.84 8.61
C ALA A 233 -3.32 -24.01 8.52
N ALA A 234 -3.90 -24.01 7.33
CA ALA A 234 -5.32 -24.20 7.10
C ALA A 234 -5.80 -25.60 7.53
N LEU A 235 -4.97 -26.63 7.35
CA LEU A 235 -5.26 -28.01 7.77
C LEU A 235 -5.10 -28.21 9.30
N SER A 236 -4.28 -27.38 9.94
CA SER A 236 -3.98 -27.51 11.40
C SER A 236 -4.88 -26.67 12.29
N GLY A 237 -5.99 -26.15 11.76
CA GLY A 237 -7.03 -25.51 12.59
C GLY A 237 -7.10 -23.99 12.46
N HIS A 238 -6.41 -23.38 11.49
CA HIS A 238 -6.43 -21.93 11.27
C HIS A 238 -7.27 -21.57 10.04
N LEU A 239 -7.91 -20.42 10.05
CA LEU A 239 -8.47 -19.81 8.85
C LEU A 239 -7.38 -18.98 8.16
N VAL A 240 -7.05 -19.29 6.88
CA VAL A 240 -5.95 -18.67 6.12
C VAL A 240 -6.49 -18.03 4.86
#